data_ffce70795721423b031c71519e5150d8
#
_entry.id   ffce70795721423b031c71519e5150d8
#
_cell.length_a   1.000
_cell.length_b   1.000
_cell.length_c   1.000
_cell.angle_alpha   90.00
_cell.angle_beta   90.00
_cell.angle_gamma   90.00
#
_symmetry.space_group_name_H-M   'P 1'
#
loop_
_entity.id
_entity.type
_entity.pdbx_description
1 polymer ?
#
loop_
_entity_poly.entity_id
_entity_poly.type
_entity_poly.pdbx_seq_one_letter_code
_entity_poly.pdbx_strand_id
1 'polypeptide(L)'
;SGLYEARLGAQEMPGKEVHVFCAGYREDEFEELLSFADHIVFNSPSQLLRFGKRAKQAGKSVGLRINPECSTQEGHAIYDPCAPGSRMGTTRAQWETAVRKHPELIRLLDGIHFHTLCEQDSSDLETTLTAVKTKFGDLISKMKWLNLGGGHHITRPGYDITRLEKCIEAAKEEWKVDIYLEPGEAWALNAGFFLTTVLDVLQNGDTRLA
;
A
#
# COMPACT_ATOMS: atom_id res chain seq x y z
N SER A 1 -3.00 2.32 8.01
CA SER A 1 -4.20 3.05 8.44
C SER A 1 -5.16 2.15 9.20
N GLY A 2 -6.10 2.74 9.90
CA GLY A 2 -7.09 2.02 10.69
C GLY A 2 -8.38 2.85 10.83
N LEU A 3 -9.24 2.47 11.78
CA LEU A 3 -10.55 3.10 11.97
C LEU A 3 -10.46 4.62 12.16
N TYR A 4 -9.53 5.10 13.01
CA TYR A 4 -9.42 6.54 13.32
C TYR A 4 -8.94 7.36 12.12
N GLU A 5 -8.03 6.83 11.32
CA GLU A 5 -7.56 7.50 10.09
C GLU A 5 -8.65 7.50 9.01
N ALA A 6 -9.42 6.40 8.89
CA ALA A 6 -10.57 6.35 7.98
C ALA A 6 -11.64 7.39 8.36
N ARG A 7 -11.93 7.51 9.67
CA ARG A 7 -12.86 8.52 10.21
C ARG A 7 -12.36 9.93 9.92
N LEU A 8 -11.07 10.20 10.17
CA LEU A 8 -10.46 11.49 9.85
C LEU A 8 -10.55 11.82 8.36
N GLY A 9 -10.20 10.87 7.50
CA GLY A 9 -10.29 11.05 6.04
C GLY A 9 -11.71 11.37 5.58
N ALA A 10 -12.70 10.64 6.07
CA ALA A 10 -14.10 10.90 5.74
C ALA A 10 -14.60 12.27 6.25
N GLN A 11 -14.10 12.73 7.39
CA GLN A 11 -14.45 14.02 7.98
C GLN A 11 -13.80 15.20 7.24
N GLU A 12 -12.48 15.11 7.01
CA GLU A 12 -11.70 16.22 6.49
C GLU A 12 -11.70 16.33 4.96
N MET A 13 -12.09 15.24 4.26
CA MET A 13 -12.14 15.18 2.80
C MET A 13 -13.54 14.76 2.31
N PRO A 14 -14.60 15.54 2.60
CA PRO A 14 -15.97 15.15 2.26
C PRO A 14 -16.14 14.99 0.75
N GLY A 15 -16.79 13.88 0.35
CA GLY A 15 -17.05 13.56 -1.05
C GLY A 15 -15.83 13.01 -1.82
N LYS A 16 -14.75 12.66 -1.10
CA LYS A 16 -13.61 11.91 -1.65
C LYS A 16 -13.63 10.48 -1.17
N GLU A 17 -13.01 9.59 -1.95
CA GLU A 17 -12.86 8.18 -1.60
C GLU A 17 -11.90 8.01 -0.42
N VAL A 18 -12.30 7.17 0.53
CA VAL A 18 -11.45 6.77 1.67
C VAL A 18 -10.95 5.36 1.43
N HIS A 19 -9.66 5.24 1.19
CA HIS A 19 -8.97 3.96 1.00
C HIS A 19 -8.29 3.54 2.29
N VAL A 20 -8.53 2.31 2.72
CA VAL A 20 -7.97 1.78 3.97
C VAL A 20 -7.18 0.51 3.70
N PHE A 21 -5.93 0.53 4.14
CA PHE A 21 -5.11 -0.66 4.31
C PHE A 21 -4.69 -0.81 5.77
N CYS A 22 -4.84 -2.01 6.32
CA CYS A 22 -4.34 -2.35 7.64
C CYS A 22 -3.71 -3.74 7.61
N ALA A 23 -2.55 -3.92 8.28
CA ALA A 23 -1.88 -5.22 8.37
C ALA A 23 -2.73 -6.26 9.13
N GLY A 24 -3.65 -5.81 9.99
CA GLY A 24 -4.61 -6.65 10.70
C GLY A 24 -5.85 -5.87 11.10
N TYR A 25 -7.01 -6.32 10.64
CA TYR A 25 -8.30 -5.75 11.01
C TYR A 25 -8.83 -6.40 12.28
N ARG A 26 -9.35 -5.57 13.18
CA ARG A 26 -10.03 -6.01 14.41
C ARG A 26 -11.50 -6.27 14.13
N GLU A 27 -12.02 -7.35 14.74
CA GLU A 27 -13.42 -7.75 14.55
C GLU A 27 -14.39 -6.72 15.13
N ASP A 28 -14.05 -6.18 16.30
CA ASP A 28 -14.88 -5.20 17.03
C ASP A 28 -14.91 -3.81 16.39
N GLU A 29 -13.96 -3.48 15.48
CA GLU A 29 -13.88 -2.20 14.78
C GLU A 29 -14.38 -2.28 13.33
N PHE A 30 -14.53 -3.49 12.79
CA PHE A 30 -14.69 -3.67 11.34
C PHE A 30 -15.99 -3.11 10.79
N GLU A 31 -17.10 -3.27 11.51
CA GLU A 31 -18.40 -2.71 11.07
C GLU A 31 -18.40 -1.18 11.08
N GLU A 32 -17.77 -0.57 12.08
CA GLU A 32 -17.62 0.88 12.09
C GLU A 32 -16.70 1.36 10.97
N LEU A 33 -15.59 0.64 10.69
CA LEU A 33 -14.68 0.93 9.57
C LEU A 33 -15.42 0.92 8.22
N LEU A 34 -16.34 -0.03 8.01
CA LEU A 34 -17.17 -0.11 6.82
C LEU A 34 -18.02 1.15 6.60
N SER A 35 -18.38 1.88 7.64
CA SER A 35 -19.18 3.12 7.50
C SER A 35 -18.38 4.29 6.91
N PHE A 36 -17.05 4.27 7.00
CA PHE A 36 -16.17 5.34 6.53
C PHE A 36 -15.41 5.00 5.25
N ALA A 37 -15.02 3.73 5.08
CA ALA A 37 -14.19 3.32 3.97
C ALA A 37 -14.99 3.09 2.69
N ASP A 38 -14.43 3.46 1.54
CA ASP A 38 -14.92 3.12 0.21
C ASP A 38 -14.14 1.93 -0.37
N HIS A 39 -12.82 1.91 -0.16
CA HIS A 39 -11.93 0.83 -0.56
C HIS A 39 -11.27 0.19 0.67
N ILE A 40 -11.32 -1.13 0.76
CA ILE A 40 -10.68 -1.89 1.84
C ILE A 40 -9.70 -2.89 1.27
N VAL A 41 -8.42 -2.74 1.65
CA VAL A 41 -7.34 -3.62 1.20
C VAL A 41 -6.97 -4.59 2.31
N PHE A 42 -7.09 -5.87 2.06
CA PHE A 42 -6.69 -6.93 2.97
C PHE A 42 -5.22 -7.31 2.78
N ASN A 43 -4.54 -7.57 3.88
CA ASN A 43 -3.11 -7.93 3.86
C ASN A 43 -2.87 -9.39 3.47
N SER A 44 -3.86 -10.25 3.64
CA SER A 44 -3.71 -11.69 3.43
C SER A 44 -5.00 -12.35 2.94
N PRO A 45 -4.90 -13.54 2.30
CA PRO A 45 -6.06 -14.33 1.93
C PRO A 45 -6.95 -14.73 3.11
N SER A 46 -6.36 -14.93 4.29
CA SER A 46 -7.14 -15.24 5.50
C SER A 46 -8.00 -14.08 5.97
N GLN A 47 -7.50 -12.84 5.87
CA GLN A 47 -8.31 -11.65 6.13
C GLN A 47 -9.41 -11.48 5.08
N LEU A 48 -9.07 -11.67 3.80
CA LEU A 48 -10.04 -11.63 2.70
C LEU A 48 -11.16 -12.67 2.91
N LEU A 49 -10.81 -13.88 3.33
CA LEU A 49 -11.78 -14.93 3.64
C LEU A 49 -12.70 -14.54 4.81
N ARG A 50 -12.12 -13.93 5.85
CA ARG A 50 -12.84 -13.55 7.07
C ARG A 50 -13.77 -12.35 6.86
N PHE A 51 -13.30 -11.32 6.18
CA PHE A 51 -13.95 -10.01 6.13
C PHE A 51 -14.48 -9.63 4.74
N GLY A 52 -13.95 -10.23 3.66
CA GLY A 52 -14.21 -9.79 2.30
C GLY A 52 -15.68 -9.87 1.90
N LYS A 53 -16.39 -10.93 2.30
CA LYS A 53 -17.84 -11.04 2.02
C LYS A 53 -18.66 -9.93 2.70
N ARG A 54 -18.32 -9.59 3.94
CA ARG A 54 -18.99 -8.50 4.68
C ARG A 54 -18.73 -7.14 4.00
N ALA A 55 -17.47 -6.88 3.63
CA ALA A 55 -17.12 -5.67 2.88
C ALA A 55 -17.91 -5.57 1.55
N LYS A 56 -17.98 -6.65 0.78
CA LYS A 56 -18.78 -6.69 -0.46
C LYS A 56 -20.28 -6.47 -0.21
N GLN A 57 -20.84 -7.05 0.84
CA GLN A 57 -22.24 -6.87 1.22
C GLN A 57 -22.56 -5.41 1.64
N ALA A 58 -21.57 -4.73 2.23
CA ALA A 58 -21.65 -3.30 2.55
C ALA A 58 -21.37 -2.39 1.34
N GLY A 59 -21.23 -2.95 0.12
CA GLY A 59 -21.01 -2.20 -1.11
C GLY A 59 -19.60 -1.65 -1.28
N LYS A 60 -18.61 -2.16 -0.51
CA LYS A 60 -17.25 -1.63 -0.56
C LYS A 60 -16.43 -2.28 -1.67
N SER A 61 -15.48 -1.50 -2.22
CA SER A 61 -14.46 -2.00 -3.12
C SER A 61 -13.39 -2.75 -2.32
N VAL A 62 -13.06 -3.97 -2.75
CA VAL A 62 -12.20 -4.88 -1.99
C VAL A 62 -10.91 -5.14 -2.74
N GLY A 63 -9.78 -4.95 -2.05
CA GLY A 63 -8.44 -5.22 -2.57
C GLY A 63 -7.65 -6.22 -1.76
N LEU A 64 -6.61 -6.74 -2.39
CA LEU A 64 -5.58 -7.56 -1.75
C LEU A 64 -4.22 -6.88 -1.89
N ARG A 65 -3.52 -6.71 -0.79
CA ARG A 65 -2.11 -6.33 -0.84
C ARG A 65 -1.27 -7.53 -1.23
N ILE A 66 -0.53 -7.39 -2.32
CA ILE A 66 0.43 -8.39 -2.78
C ILE A 66 1.85 -8.03 -2.34
N ASN A 67 2.69 -9.05 -2.19
CA ASN A 67 4.14 -8.92 -2.05
C ASN A 67 4.80 -9.51 -3.29
N PRO A 68 5.37 -8.70 -4.19
CA PRO A 68 6.03 -9.19 -5.38
C PRO A 68 7.40 -9.82 -5.10
N GLU A 69 7.84 -9.83 -3.83
CA GLU A 69 9.17 -10.34 -3.42
C GLU A 69 10.30 -9.72 -4.26
N CYS A 70 10.16 -8.42 -4.48
CA CYS A 70 11.13 -7.59 -5.20
C CYS A 70 11.45 -6.38 -4.32
N SER A 71 12.68 -6.32 -3.85
CA SER A 71 13.20 -5.21 -3.07
C SER A 71 14.14 -4.37 -3.92
N THR A 72 13.99 -3.05 -3.80
CA THR A 72 14.93 -2.06 -4.33
C THR A 72 15.58 -1.25 -3.20
N GLN A 73 15.36 -1.67 -1.94
CA GLN A 73 15.95 -1.02 -0.75
C GLN A 73 17.40 -1.50 -0.54
N GLU A 74 18.36 -0.62 -0.80
CA GLU A 74 19.76 -0.89 -0.52
C GLU A 74 20.13 -0.42 0.89
N GLY A 75 20.70 -1.33 1.70
CA GLY A 75 21.28 -1.01 3.01
C GLY A 75 20.29 -0.81 4.17
N HIS A 76 18.98 -0.90 3.97
CA HIS A 76 17.96 -0.62 4.99
C HIS A 76 16.89 -1.71 5.10
N ALA A 77 17.30 -2.96 5.33
CA ALA A 77 16.37 -4.10 5.40
C ALA A 77 15.20 -3.92 6.37
N ILE A 78 15.36 -3.09 7.41
CA ILE A 78 14.30 -2.80 8.38
C ILE A 78 13.13 -2.01 7.77
N TYR A 79 13.37 -1.25 6.72
CA TYR A 79 12.35 -0.45 6.01
C TYR A 79 11.88 -1.11 4.71
N ASP A 80 12.37 -2.32 4.41
CA ASP A 80 12.01 -3.05 3.21
C ASP A 80 10.72 -3.85 3.40
N PRO A 81 9.60 -3.42 2.78
CA PRO A 81 8.32 -4.13 2.89
C PRO A 81 8.35 -5.49 2.19
N CYS A 82 9.32 -5.76 1.33
CA CYS A 82 9.48 -7.00 0.57
C CYS A 82 10.63 -7.87 1.06
N ALA A 83 11.28 -7.53 2.18
CA ALA A 83 12.34 -8.33 2.78
C ALA A 83 11.88 -9.76 3.08
N PRO A 84 12.78 -10.75 3.03
CA PRO A 84 12.47 -12.10 3.49
C PRO A 84 11.91 -12.09 4.92
N GLY A 85 10.77 -12.77 5.12
CA GLY A 85 10.06 -12.78 6.40
C GLY A 85 9.17 -11.56 6.68
N SER A 86 9.02 -10.63 5.73
CA SER A 86 8.06 -9.54 5.87
C SER A 86 6.63 -10.07 6.05
N ARG A 87 5.91 -9.46 7.01
CA ARG A 87 4.50 -9.75 7.24
C ARG A 87 3.56 -9.02 6.27
N MET A 88 4.10 -8.18 5.40
CA MET A 88 3.34 -7.25 4.58
C MET A 88 3.03 -7.83 3.20
N GLY A 89 1.73 -7.99 2.93
CA GLY A 89 1.24 -8.47 1.65
C GLY A 89 1.32 -9.98 1.45
N THR A 90 0.69 -10.44 0.40
CA THR A 90 0.51 -11.84 0.02
C THR A 90 1.47 -12.18 -1.12
N THR A 91 2.33 -13.19 -0.95
CA THR A 91 3.17 -13.69 -2.04
C THR A 91 2.36 -14.49 -3.05
N ARG A 92 2.91 -14.69 -4.25
CA ARG A 92 2.25 -15.50 -5.29
C ARG A 92 1.92 -16.91 -4.80
N ALA A 93 2.86 -17.57 -4.13
CA ALA A 93 2.68 -18.92 -3.60
C ALA A 93 1.57 -19.00 -2.54
N GLN A 94 1.48 -17.99 -1.67
CA GLN A 94 0.39 -17.91 -0.69
C GLN A 94 -0.96 -17.73 -1.37
N TRP A 95 -1.04 -16.85 -2.37
CA TRP A 95 -2.26 -16.63 -3.16
C TRP A 95 -2.73 -17.89 -3.85
N GLU A 96 -1.87 -18.58 -4.58
CA GLU A 96 -2.20 -19.81 -5.28
C GLU A 96 -2.67 -20.92 -4.33
N THR A 97 -2.01 -21.02 -3.17
CA THR A 97 -2.41 -21.99 -2.14
C THR A 97 -3.80 -21.67 -1.59
N ALA A 98 -4.10 -20.40 -1.36
CA ALA A 98 -5.39 -19.96 -0.86
C ALA A 98 -6.51 -20.20 -1.89
N VAL A 99 -6.29 -19.82 -3.15
CA VAL A 99 -7.29 -19.97 -4.22
C VAL A 99 -7.57 -21.44 -4.56
N ARG A 100 -6.58 -22.33 -4.46
CA ARG A 100 -6.85 -23.77 -4.60
C ARG A 100 -7.84 -24.30 -3.56
N LYS A 101 -7.81 -23.78 -2.34
CA LYS A 101 -8.71 -24.16 -1.26
C LYS A 101 -10.03 -23.39 -1.28
N HIS A 102 -9.98 -22.14 -1.71
CA HIS A 102 -11.05 -21.16 -1.68
C HIS A 102 -11.14 -20.40 -3.00
N PRO A 103 -11.60 -21.05 -4.10
CA PRO A 103 -11.64 -20.41 -5.43
C PRO A 103 -12.58 -19.21 -5.49
N GLU A 104 -13.51 -19.07 -4.57
CA GLU A 104 -14.40 -17.93 -4.43
C GLU A 104 -13.67 -16.61 -4.08
N LEU A 105 -12.45 -16.65 -3.52
CA LEU A 105 -11.69 -15.47 -3.13
C LEU A 105 -11.45 -14.50 -4.30
N ILE A 106 -11.24 -15.02 -5.51
CA ILE A 106 -11.04 -14.20 -6.71
C ILE A 106 -12.24 -13.28 -6.96
N ARG A 107 -13.46 -13.80 -6.72
CA ARG A 107 -14.70 -13.05 -6.96
C ARG A 107 -14.96 -11.94 -5.97
N LEU A 108 -14.25 -11.94 -4.84
CA LEU A 108 -14.34 -10.89 -3.83
C LEU A 108 -13.50 -9.66 -4.20
N LEU A 109 -12.47 -9.84 -5.04
CA LEU A 109 -11.53 -8.77 -5.37
C LEU A 109 -12.07 -7.83 -6.46
N ASP A 110 -11.89 -6.54 -6.24
CA ASP A 110 -12.04 -5.47 -7.22
C ASP A 110 -10.68 -4.89 -7.63
N GLY A 111 -9.65 -5.03 -6.78
CA GLY A 111 -8.34 -4.46 -7.09
C GLY A 111 -7.19 -5.11 -6.34
N ILE A 112 -6.01 -4.68 -6.74
CA ILE A 112 -4.74 -5.10 -6.15
C ILE A 112 -4.00 -3.87 -5.63
N HIS A 113 -3.30 -4.05 -4.51
CA HIS A 113 -2.41 -3.07 -3.91
C HIS A 113 -1.04 -3.69 -3.70
N PHE A 114 0.01 -2.92 -3.91
CA PHE A 114 1.34 -3.22 -3.39
C PHE A 114 2.00 -1.95 -2.83
N HIS A 115 2.94 -2.12 -1.92
CA HIS A 115 3.72 -1.01 -1.37
C HIS A 115 5.13 -1.55 -1.13
N THR A 116 6.03 -1.22 -2.01
CA THR A 116 7.39 -1.77 -2.09
C THR A 116 8.47 -0.72 -1.88
N LEU A 117 8.12 0.55 -2.04
CA LEU A 117 9.04 1.67 -1.97
C LEU A 117 9.04 2.34 -0.59
N CYS A 118 10.16 2.95 -0.24
CA CYS A 118 10.30 3.86 0.90
C CYS A 118 11.32 4.93 0.51
N GLU A 119 10.88 6.18 0.30
CA GLU A 119 11.68 7.32 -0.13
C GLU A 119 12.49 7.09 -1.43
N GLN A 120 11.88 6.41 -2.40
CA GLN A 120 12.57 5.99 -3.63
C GLN A 120 12.07 6.71 -4.88
N ASP A 121 12.79 6.50 -5.99
CA ASP A 121 12.56 7.13 -7.28
C ASP A 121 11.64 6.26 -8.18
N SER A 122 11.23 6.82 -9.30
CA SER A 122 10.42 6.15 -10.33
C SER A 122 11.13 4.98 -11.01
N SER A 123 12.47 4.93 -11.01
CA SER A 123 13.26 3.78 -11.46
C SER A 123 13.02 2.53 -10.61
N ASP A 124 12.84 2.72 -9.31
CA ASP A 124 12.53 1.65 -8.37
C ASP A 124 11.11 1.12 -8.59
N LEU A 125 10.17 2.02 -8.91
CA LEU A 125 8.82 1.63 -9.32
C LEU A 125 8.84 0.80 -10.61
N GLU A 126 9.59 1.22 -11.63
CA GLU A 126 9.71 0.49 -12.90
C GLU A 126 10.23 -0.94 -12.68
N THR A 127 11.25 -1.09 -11.84
CA THR A 127 11.78 -2.39 -11.41
C THR A 127 10.72 -3.23 -10.72
N THR A 128 10.00 -2.64 -9.76
CA THR A 128 8.92 -3.32 -9.03
C THR A 128 7.77 -3.73 -9.97
N LEU A 129 7.34 -2.85 -10.88
CA LEU A 129 6.26 -3.16 -11.83
C LEU A 129 6.62 -4.36 -12.73
N THR A 130 7.88 -4.52 -13.09
CA THR A 130 8.33 -5.71 -13.83
C THR A 130 8.13 -7.00 -13.04
N ALA A 131 8.45 -6.99 -11.75
CA ALA A 131 8.21 -8.14 -10.86
C ALA A 131 6.71 -8.39 -10.62
N VAL A 132 5.93 -7.32 -10.43
CA VAL A 132 4.47 -7.38 -10.27
C VAL A 132 3.82 -7.97 -11.53
N LYS A 133 4.21 -7.51 -12.70
CA LYS A 133 3.74 -8.04 -13.98
C LYS A 133 4.01 -9.54 -14.11
N THR A 134 5.25 -9.95 -13.83
CA THR A 134 5.67 -11.35 -13.96
C THR A 134 4.91 -12.27 -13.00
N LYS A 135 4.69 -11.82 -11.76
CA LYS A 135 4.10 -12.66 -10.70
C LYS A 135 2.57 -12.55 -10.62
N PHE A 136 1.99 -11.40 -10.92
CA PHE A 136 0.57 -11.12 -10.66
C PHE A 136 -0.19 -10.48 -11.83
N GLY A 137 0.43 -10.35 -13.01
CA GLY A 137 -0.21 -9.71 -14.16
C GLY A 137 -1.51 -10.40 -14.59
N ASP A 138 -1.57 -11.73 -14.49
CA ASP A 138 -2.78 -12.53 -14.75
C ASP A 138 -3.91 -12.30 -13.76
N LEU A 139 -3.59 -11.88 -12.54
CA LEU A 139 -4.57 -11.50 -11.53
C LEU A 139 -5.03 -10.06 -11.74
N ILE A 140 -4.10 -9.14 -11.97
CA ILE A 140 -4.38 -7.70 -12.14
C ILE A 140 -5.28 -7.45 -13.35
N SER A 141 -5.10 -8.21 -14.44
CA SER A 141 -5.93 -8.10 -15.65
C SER A 141 -7.42 -8.40 -15.42
N LYS A 142 -7.79 -8.94 -14.27
CA LYS A 142 -9.18 -9.23 -13.87
C LYS A 142 -9.74 -8.18 -12.90
N MET A 143 -8.95 -7.18 -12.54
CA MET A 143 -9.30 -6.17 -11.55
C MET A 143 -9.81 -4.89 -12.21
N LYS A 144 -10.41 -4.02 -11.39
CA LYS A 144 -10.86 -2.69 -11.79
C LYS A 144 -9.80 -1.64 -11.53
N TRP A 145 -8.97 -1.86 -10.52
CA TRP A 145 -7.95 -0.90 -10.10
C TRP A 145 -6.67 -1.58 -9.60
N LEU A 146 -5.57 -0.81 -9.68
CA LEU A 146 -4.27 -1.15 -9.15
C LEU A 146 -3.73 0.04 -8.34
N ASN A 147 -3.40 -0.19 -7.07
CA ASN A 147 -2.78 0.79 -6.20
C ASN A 147 -1.29 0.48 -6.06
N LEU A 148 -0.46 1.43 -6.47
CA LEU A 148 1.00 1.31 -6.49
C LEU A 148 1.63 1.60 -5.12
N GLY A 149 0.82 1.93 -4.11
CA GLY A 149 1.27 2.24 -2.75
C GLY A 149 1.98 3.58 -2.61
N GLY A 150 2.69 3.70 -1.51
CA GLY A 150 3.46 4.89 -1.16
C GLY A 150 4.97 4.72 -1.36
N GLY A 151 5.72 5.62 -0.73
CA GLY A 151 7.18 5.64 -0.80
C GLY A 151 7.74 6.33 -2.05
N HIS A 152 6.87 6.90 -2.88
CA HIS A 152 7.22 7.70 -4.05
C HIS A 152 7.60 9.12 -3.62
N HIS A 153 8.86 9.49 -3.78
CA HIS A 153 9.38 10.78 -3.34
C HIS A 153 9.16 11.90 -4.39
N ILE A 154 7.94 12.02 -4.89
CA ILE A 154 7.54 12.81 -6.08
C ILE A 154 7.95 14.27 -5.99
N THR A 155 7.93 14.87 -4.81
CA THR A 155 8.25 16.30 -4.59
C THR A 155 9.73 16.55 -4.30
N ARG A 156 10.56 15.49 -4.25
CA ARG A 156 12.01 15.64 -4.07
C ARG A 156 12.65 16.26 -5.32
N PRO A 157 13.59 17.20 -5.16
CA PRO A 157 14.37 17.71 -6.30
C PRO A 157 15.07 16.57 -7.06
N GLY A 158 14.93 16.56 -8.37
CA GLY A 158 15.54 15.55 -9.24
C GLY A 158 14.76 14.24 -9.40
N TYR A 159 13.57 14.14 -8.81
CA TYR A 159 12.68 12.98 -9.07
C TYR A 159 12.24 12.96 -10.54
N ASP A 160 12.32 11.79 -11.19
CA ASP A 160 11.93 11.63 -12.61
C ASP A 160 10.41 11.42 -12.75
N ILE A 161 9.69 12.55 -12.82
CA ILE A 161 8.23 12.57 -13.01
C ILE A 161 7.85 11.95 -14.37
N THR A 162 8.62 12.21 -15.41
CA THR A 162 8.31 11.67 -16.76
C THR A 162 8.34 10.15 -16.79
N ARG A 163 9.25 9.53 -16.03
CA ARG A 163 9.30 8.07 -15.89
C ARG A 163 8.09 7.57 -15.08
N LEU A 164 7.72 8.26 -14.01
CA LEU A 164 6.52 7.92 -13.24
C LEU A 164 5.27 7.91 -14.13
N GLU A 165 5.08 8.97 -14.93
CA GLU A 165 3.96 9.08 -15.87
C GLU A 165 3.95 7.91 -16.86
N LYS A 166 5.10 7.58 -17.45
CA LYS A 166 5.22 6.42 -18.35
C LYS A 166 4.88 5.09 -17.67
N CYS A 167 5.31 4.90 -16.42
CA CYS A 167 4.97 3.70 -15.65
C CYS A 167 3.45 3.60 -15.45
N ILE A 168 2.79 4.71 -15.10
CA ILE A 168 1.35 4.77 -14.88
C ILE A 168 0.59 4.50 -16.20
N GLU A 169 0.97 5.17 -17.28
CA GLU A 169 0.35 4.99 -18.59
C GLU A 169 0.49 3.57 -19.10
N ALA A 170 1.70 2.99 -19.02
CA ALA A 170 1.95 1.61 -19.42
C ALA A 170 1.11 0.61 -18.61
N ALA A 171 0.98 0.80 -17.30
CA ALA A 171 0.16 -0.05 -16.44
C ALA A 171 -1.33 0.07 -16.78
N LYS A 172 -1.83 1.30 -17.02
CA LYS A 172 -3.22 1.55 -17.46
C LYS A 172 -3.51 0.91 -18.81
N GLU A 173 -2.59 1.03 -19.74
CA GLU A 173 -2.76 0.47 -21.08
C GLU A 173 -2.75 -1.06 -21.06
N GLU A 174 -1.84 -1.66 -20.31
CA GLU A 174 -1.67 -3.11 -20.27
C GLU A 174 -2.85 -3.82 -19.58
N TRP A 175 -3.28 -3.31 -18.42
CA TRP A 175 -4.28 -4.01 -17.60
C TRP A 175 -5.68 -3.39 -17.67
N LYS A 176 -5.84 -2.21 -18.28
CA LYS A 176 -7.12 -1.47 -18.37
C LYS A 176 -7.76 -1.23 -17.00
N VAL A 177 -6.96 -0.80 -16.04
CA VAL A 177 -7.34 -0.54 -14.65
C VAL A 177 -7.17 0.92 -14.28
N ASP A 178 -7.90 1.37 -13.26
CA ASP A 178 -7.63 2.65 -12.61
C ASP A 178 -6.37 2.53 -11.75
N ILE A 179 -5.53 3.58 -11.75
CA ILE A 179 -4.29 3.60 -10.98
C ILE A 179 -4.40 4.56 -9.80
N TYR A 180 -4.01 4.08 -8.61
CA TYR A 180 -3.89 4.86 -7.39
C TYR A 180 -2.44 4.87 -6.89
N LEU A 181 -2.06 5.96 -6.21
CA LEU A 181 -0.78 6.12 -5.51
C LEU A 181 -1.05 6.70 -4.12
N GLU A 182 -0.14 6.41 -3.18
CA GLU A 182 -0.21 6.84 -1.78
C GLU A 182 1.05 7.63 -1.36
N PRO A 183 1.43 8.74 -2.02
CA PRO A 183 2.71 9.43 -1.80
C PRO A 183 2.65 10.33 -0.54
N GLY A 184 2.41 9.76 0.65
CA GLY A 184 2.13 10.50 1.88
C GLY A 184 3.24 11.46 2.29
N GLU A 185 4.50 11.02 2.30
CA GLU A 185 5.64 11.86 2.65
C GLU A 185 5.84 13.02 1.65
N ALA A 186 5.63 12.78 0.38
CA ALA A 186 5.77 13.80 -0.66
C ALA A 186 4.84 15.00 -0.45
N TRP A 187 3.68 14.82 0.18
CA TRP A 187 2.76 15.90 0.53
C TRP A 187 3.26 16.75 1.70
N ALA A 188 3.98 16.14 2.65
CA ALA A 188 4.45 16.81 3.87
C ALA A 188 5.89 17.33 3.75
N LEU A 189 6.65 16.90 2.77
CA LEU A 189 8.05 17.26 2.60
C LEU A 189 8.20 18.77 2.46
N ASN A 190 9.02 19.36 3.35
CA ASN A 190 9.27 20.82 3.42
C ASN A 190 8.01 21.68 3.68
N ALA A 191 6.91 21.10 4.18
CA ALA A 191 5.67 21.81 4.47
C ALA A 191 5.76 22.70 5.74
N GLY A 192 6.75 22.47 6.60
CA GLY A 192 6.89 23.23 7.85
C GLY A 192 8.19 22.92 8.61
N PHE A 193 8.30 23.51 9.79
CA PHE A 193 9.41 23.33 10.71
C PHE A 193 8.91 22.75 12.03
N PHE A 194 9.63 21.78 12.57
CA PHE A 194 9.40 21.30 13.92
C PHE A 194 10.31 22.04 14.88
N LEU A 195 9.72 22.85 15.78
CA LEU A 195 10.46 23.60 16.80
C LEU A 195 10.45 22.81 18.10
N THR A 196 11.64 22.58 18.66
CA THR A 196 11.80 21.90 19.94
C THR A 196 12.85 22.58 20.80
N THR A 197 12.87 22.24 22.09
CA THR A 197 13.85 22.72 23.05
C THR A 197 14.66 21.55 23.55
N VAL A 198 16.00 21.67 23.49
CA VAL A 198 16.89 20.70 24.13
C VAL A 198 16.77 20.84 25.65
N LEU A 199 16.32 19.81 26.33
CA LEU A 199 16.10 19.82 27.77
C LEU A 199 17.32 19.33 28.54
N ASP A 200 18.14 18.46 27.95
CA ASP A 200 19.37 17.95 28.57
C ASP A 200 20.36 17.53 27.49
N VAL A 201 21.63 17.46 27.87
CA VAL A 201 22.72 17.01 27.01
C VAL A 201 23.55 15.98 27.75
N LEU A 202 23.61 14.75 27.21
CA LEU A 202 24.30 13.62 27.78
C LEU A 202 25.53 13.24 26.94
N GLN A 203 26.52 12.63 27.58
CA GLN A 203 27.65 12.01 26.91
C GLN A 203 27.57 10.49 27.11
N ASN A 204 27.61 9.73 26.00
CA ASN A 204 27.70 8.26 26.04
C ASN A 204 28.81 7.80 25.09
N GLY A 205 29.91 7.36 25.66
CA GLY A 205 31.15 7.12 24.91
C GLY A 205 31.60 8.40 24.20
N ASP A 206 31.84 8.33 22.90
CA ASP A 206 32.21 9.47 22.05
C ASP A 206 31.01 10.20 21.43
N THR A 207 29.80 9.77 21.74
CA THR A 207 28.57 10.38 21.20
C THR A 207 27.92 11.32 22.18
N ARG A 208 27.67 12.56 21.73
CA ARG A 208 26.88 13.55 22.44
C ARG A 208 25.42 13.47 22.03
N LEU A 209 24.53 13.32 22.99
CA LEU A 209 23.09 13.17 22.83
C LEU A 209 22.37 14.39 23.41
N ALA A 210 21.28 14.82 22.74
CA ALA A 210 20.42 15.92 23.16
C ALA A 210 18.93 15.52 23.08
#